data_077a2672fd0b24da09df6d5b50c4d302
#
_entry.id   077a2672fd0b24da09df6d5b50c4d302
#
_cell.length_a   1.000
_cell.length_b   1.000
_cell.length_c   1.000
_cell.angle_alpha   90.00
_cell.angle_beta   90.00
_cell.angle_gamma   90.00
#
_symmetry.space_group_name_H-M   'P 1'
#
loop_
_entity.id
_entity.type
_entity.pdbx_description
1 polymer ?
#
loop_
_entity_poly.entity_id
_entity_poly.type
_entity_poly.pdbx_seq_one_letter_code
_entity_poly.pdbx_strand_id
1 'polypeptide(L)'
;MKAPPTPTKDGPRTNKEIRVREVQLIDQEGKNQGVVEFTDALKLAEDAGLDLVEIVPTANPPVCKILDYGKFRFLEQKKAAEARKKQKIVEIKEIKLRPGIDDHDYEVKMKAMRRFFDEGDKVKVTLRFRGREMAHQDLGYRLLERVRNETVAIAKVEAHPSMEGRQMIMVLSPK
;
A
#
# COMPACT_ATOMS: atom_id res chain seq x y z
N MET A 1 -25.78 -25.04 4.51
CA MET A 1 -24.54 -24.66 5.22
C MET A 1 -24.56 -23.14 5.38
N LYS A 2 -24.60 -22.59 6.60
CA LYS A 2 -24.51 -21.13 6.84
C LYS A 2 -23.04 -20.72 6.67
N ALA A 3 -22.79 -19.69 5.87
CA ALA A 3 -21.46 -19.10 5.69
C ALA A 3 -20.90 -18.67 7.08
N PRO A 4 -19.59 -18.83 7.31
CA PRO A 4 -18.98 -18.38 8.56
C PRO A 4 -19.19 -16.85 8.70
N PRO A 5 -19.56 -16.37 9.90
CA PRO A 5 -19.80 -14.96 10.12
C PRO A 5 -18.48 -14.19 9.91
N THR A 6 -18.56 -13.15 9.09
CA THR A 6 -17.46 -12.22 8.81
C THR A 6 -16.91 -11.59 10.10
N PRO A 7 -15.59 -11.42 10.23
CA PRO A 7 -15.00 -10.72 11.38
C PRO A 7 -15.60 -9.33 11.51
N THR A 8 -15.96 -8.96 12.71
CA THR A 8 -16.47 -7.63 13.03
C THR A 8 -15.38 -6.58 12.84
N LYS A 9 -15.78 -5.35 12.56
CA LYS A 9 -14.92 -4.18 12.20
C LYS A 9 -13.82 -3.87 13.24
N ASP A 10 -13.84 -4.51 14.40
CA ASP A 10 -13.01 -4.21 15.56
C ASP A 10 -11.96 -5.29 15.93
N GLY A 11 -11.77 -6.33 15.10
CA GLY A 11 -10.76 -7.37 15.34
C GLY A 11 -11.31 -8.79 15.45
N PRO A 12 -10.49 -9.77 15.87
CA PRO A 12 -10.92 -11.15 16.04
C PRO A 12 -11.95 -11.30 17.17
N ARG A 13 -12.86 -12.25 17.02
CA ARG A 13 -13.85 -12.58 18.07
C ARG A 13 -13.16 -13.20 19.27
N THR A 14 -13.70 -12.88 20.45
CA THR A 14 -13.13 -13.33 21.72
C THR A 14 -14.19 -14.00 22.59
N ASN A 15 -13.78 -14.99 23.36
CA ASN A 15 -14.57 -15.62 24.39
C ASN A 15 -16.01 -15.98 23.89
N LYS A 16 -17.05 -15.47 24.52
CA LYS A 16 -18.46 -15.75 24.22
C LYS A 16 -18.97 -15.19 22.89
N GLU A 17 -18.17 -14.39 22.19
CA GLU A 17 -18.49 -13.92 20.83
C GLU A 17 -18.27 -15.01 19.76
N ILE A 18 -17.45 -16.00 20.07
CA ILE A 18 -17.18 -17.16 19.22
C ILE A 18 -18.38 -18.09 19.28
N ARG A 19 -19.06 -18.30 18.14
CA ARG A 19 -20.31 -19.07 18.05
C ARG A 19 -20.12 -20.32 17.21
N VAL A 20 -19.29 -21.24 17.70
CA VAL A 20 -19.01 -22.53 17.07
C VAL A 20 -19.12 -23.64 18.11
N ARG A 21 -19.29 -24.88 17.66
CA ARG A 21 -19.35 -26.03 18.52
C ARG A 21 -17.97 -26.58 18.90
N GLU A 22 -17.08 -26.60 17.94
CA GLU A 22 -15.74 -27.14 18.07
C GLU A 22 -14.71 -26.12 17.57
N VAL A 23 -13.54 -26.12 18.16
CA VAL A 23 -12.40 -25.25 17.80
C VAL A 23 -11.11 -26.04 17.78
N GLN A 24 -10.20 -25.68 16.91
CA GLN A 24 -8.82 -26.13 16.99
C GLN A 24 -8.10 -25.22 17.99
N LEU A 25 -7.72 -25.78 19.14
CA LEU A 25 -7.17 -25.01 20.25
C LEU A 25 -5.65 -24.96 20.23
N ILE A 26 -5.10 -23.76 20.37
CA ILE A 26 -3.70 -23.52 20.70
C ILE A 26 -3.65 -22.95 22.11
N ASP A 27 -2.92 -23.59 23.00
CA ASP A 27 -2.80 -23.16 24.39
C ASP A 27 -1.93 -21.89 24.56
N GLN A 28 -1.79 -21.44 25.82
CA GLN A 28 -0.99 -20.25 26.17
C GLN A 28 0.51 -20.41 25.85
N GLU A 29 1.02 -21.66 25.82
CA GLU A 29 2.42 -21.97 25.49
C GLU A 29 2.65 -22.05 23.96
N GLY A 30 1.58 -21.98 23.16
CA GLY A 30 1.61 -22.11 21.71
C GLY A 30 1.54 -23.56 21.21
N LYS A 31 1.24 -24.53 22.06
CA LYS A 31 1.09 -25.93 21.71
C LYS A 31 -0.31 -26.20 21.17
N ASN A 32 -0.39 -26.91 20.07
CA ASN A 32 -1.67 -27.33 19.48
C ASN A 32 -2.25 -28.50 20.28
N GLN A 33 -3.43 -28.28 20.86
CA GLN A 33 -4.19 -29.29 21.65
C GLN A 33 -5.14 -30.11 20.77
N GLY A 34 -5.22 -29.80 19.45
CA GLY A 34 -6.13 -30.46 18.53
C GLY A 34 -7.53 -29.84 18.56
N VAL A 35 -8.52 -30.63 18.13
CA VAL A 35 -9.93 -30.22 18.08
C VAL A 35 -10.57 -30.51 19.43
N VAL A 36 -11.15 -29.49 20.07
CA VAL A 36 -11.82 -29.56 21.35
C VAL A 36 -13.19 -28.87 21.28
N GLU A 37 -14.10 -29.22 22.19
CA GLU A 37 -15.37 -28.50 22.30
C GLU A 37 -15.14 -27.05 22.76
N PHE A 38 -15.92 -26.14 22.23
CA PHE A 38 -15.82 -24.71 22.54
C PHE A 38 -15.93 -24.41 24.04
N THR A 39 -16.84 -25.16 24.73
CA THR A 39 -17.05 -25.04 26.18
C THR A 39 -15.81 -25.38 27.00
N ASP A 40 -15.05 -26.39 26.58
CA ASP A 40 -13.82 -26.81 27.24
C ASP A 40 -12.68 -25.85 26.95
N ALA A 41 -12.58 -25.39 25.69
CA ALA A 41 -11.61 -24.37 25.33
C ALA A 41 -11.83 -23.05 26.11
N LEU A 42 -13.09 -22.66 26.32
CA LEU A 42 -13.41 -21.46 27.09
C LEU A 42 -13.05 -21.62 28.58
N LYS A 43 -13.32 -22.77 29.17
CA LYS A 43 -12.95 -23.06 30.57
C LYS A 43 -11.43 -23.03 30.73
N LEU A 44 -10.66 -23.63 29.81
CA LEU A 44 -9.20 -23.60 29.85
C LEU A 44 -8.66 -22.17 29.78
N ALA A 45 -9.29 -21.29 29.01
CA ALA A 45 -8.90 -19.87 28.95
C ALA A 45 -9.25 -19.15 30.26
N GLU A 46 -10.42 -19.38 30.83
CA GLU A 46 -10.86 -18.81 32.12
C GLU A 46 -9.94 -19.28 33.26
N ASP A 47 -9.63 -20.57 33.34
CA ASP A 47 -8.72 -21.15 34.36
C ASP A 47 -7.30 -20.56 34.27
N ALA A 48 -6.85 -20.24 33.06
CA ALA A 48 -5.58 -19.57 32.84
C ALA A 48 -5.60 -18.05 33.10
N GLY A 49 -6.80 -17.46 33.36
CA GLY A 49 -6.98 -16.02 33.50
C GLY A 49 -6.71 -15.24 32.21
N LEU A 50 -6.90 -15.87 31.05
CA LEU A 50 -6.62 -15.34 29.71
C LEU A 50 -7.90 -15.36 28.84
N ASP A 51 -7.78 -14.84 27.62
CA ASP A 51 -8.87 -14.81 26.65
C ASP A 51 -8.72 -15.93 25.62
N LEU A 52 -9.85 -16.51 25.20
CA LEU A 52 -9.93 -17.36 24.02
C LEU A 52 -10.18 -16.48 22.81
N VAL A 53 -9.21 -16.42 21.88
CA VAL A 53 -9.23 -15.54 20.71
C VAL A 53 -9.26 -16.35 19.43
N GLU A 54 -10.21 -16.06 18.54
CA GLU A 54 -10.35 -16.70 17.24
C GLU A 54 -9.34 -16.08 16.24
N ILE A 55 -8.23 -16.77 15.99
CA ILE A 55 -7.16 -16.28 15.11
C ILE A 55 -7.46 -16.53 13.63
N VAL A 56 -8.02 -17.71 13.31
CA VAL A 56 -8.37 -18.07 11.91
C VAL A 56 -9.82 -18.52 11.84
N PRO A 57 -10.75 -17.58 11.51
CA PRO A 57 -12.19 -17.87 11.45
C PRO A 57 -12.58 -18.69 10.21
N THR A 58 -11.73 -18.72 9.19
CA THR A 58 -12.01 -19.42 7.92
C THR A 58 -11.66 -20.91 7.93
N ALA A 59 -10.94 -21.36 8.94
CA ALA A 59 -10.62 -22.77 9.12
C ALA A 59 -11.86 -23.57 9.56
N ASN A 60 -11.88 -24.86 9.32
CA ASN A 60 -12.97 -25.75 9.76
C ASN A 60 -12.38 -26.98 10.47
N PRO A 61 -12.47 -27.06 11.81
CA PRO A 61 -12.99 -26.04 12.74
C PRO A 61 -12.08 -24.79 12.84
N PRO A 62 -12.63 -23.63 13.29
CA PRO A 62 -11.86 -22.41 13.41
C PRO A 62 -10.73 -22.54 14.44
N VAL A 63 -9.60 -21.87 14.17
CA VAL A 63 -8.45 -21.90 15.06
C VAL A 63 -8.58 -20.83 16.12
N CYS A 64 -8.57 -21.26 17.40
CA CYS A 64 -8.59 -20.39 18.56
C CYS A 64 -7.30 -20.54 19.37
N LYS A 65 -6.86 -19.44 19.97
CA LYS A 65 -5.68 -19.42 20.83
C LYS A 65 -6.00 -18.76 22.17
N ILE A 66 -5.45 -19.35 23.24
CA ILE A 66 -5.51 -18.77 24.58
C ILE A 66 -4.37 -17.75 24.71
N LEU A 67 -4.71 -16.47 24.93
CA LEU A 67 -3.74 -15.40 25.10
C LEU A 67 -4.39 -14.16 25.75
N ASP A 68 -3.56 -13.22 26.20
CA ASP A 68 -4.00 -11.90 26.64
C ASP A 68 -4.38 -11.05 25.40
N TYR A 69 -5.66 -10.83 25.18
CA TYR A 69 -6.19 -10.09 24.03
C TYR A 69 -5.72 -8.63 23.99
N GLY A 70 -5.63 -7.98 25.16
CA GLY A 70 -5.14 -6.60 25.24
C GLY A 70 -3.71 -6.47 24.74
N LYS A 71 -2.84 -7.36 25.19
CA LYS A 71 -1.43 -7.42 24.77
C LYS A 71 -1.30 -7.81 23.29
N PHE A 72 -2.10 -8.76 22.82
CA PHE A 72 -2.13 -9.18 21.43
C PHE A 72 -2.52 -8.00 20.52
N ARG A 73 -3.61 -7.30 20.83
CA ARG A 73 -4.09 -6.15 20.06
C ARG A 73 -3.06 -5.03 20.02
N PHE A 74 -2.40 -4.74 21.12
CA PHE A 74 -1.33 -3.76 21.18
C PHE A 74 -0.15 -4.13 20.26
N LEU A 75 0.29 -5.39 20.29
CA LEU A 75 1.38 -5.87 19.45
C LEU A 75 1.02 -5.83 17.95
N GLU A 76 -0.21 -6.22 17.60
CA GLU A 76 -0.71 -6.14 16.23
C GLU A 76 -0.77 -4.69 15.72
N GLN A 77 -1.28 -3.77 16.54
CA GLN A 77 -1.29 -2.35 16.21
C GLN A 77 0.12 -1.78 16.03
N LYS A 78 1.05 -2.17 16.91
CA LYS A 78 2.46 -1.78 16.81
C LYS A 78 3.09 -2.29 15.53
N LYS A 79 2.91 -3.59 15.20
CA LYS A 79 3.39 -4.17 13.93
C LYS A 79 2.81 -3.45 12.71
N ALA A 80 1.50 -3.18 12.72
CA ALA A 80 0.85 -2.47 11.63
C ALA A 80 1.38 -1.03 11.48
N ALA A 81 1.64 -0.33 12.59
CA ALA A 81 2.22 1.01 12.58
C ALA A 81 3.68 0.99 12.06
N GLU A 82 4.48 0.01 12.47
CA GLU A 82 5.84 -0.18 11.97
C GLU A 82 5.86 -0.54 10.48
N ALA A 83 4.96 -1.40 10.04
CA ALA A 83 4.80 -1.76 8.63
C ALA A 83 4.45 -0.53 7.78
N ARG A 84 3.50 0.32 8.26
CA ARG A 84 3.15 1.58 7.59
C ARG A 84 4.34 2.55 7.52
N LYS A 85 5.14 2.66 8.59
CA LYS A 85 6.34 3.52 8.61
C LYS A 85 7.43 3.03 7.63
N LYS A 86 7.55 1.71 7.44
CA LYS A 86 8.51 1.10 6.52
C LYS A 86 8.04 1.09 5.07
N GLN A 87 6.74 1.32 4.84
CA GLN A 87 6.19 1.38 3.49
C GLN A 87 6.72 2.62 2.79
N LYS A 88 7.51 2.45 1.73
CA LYS A 88 7.99 3.55 0.89
C LYS A 88 6.78 4.19 0.21
N ILE A 89 6.52 5.46 0.53
CA ILE A 89 5.49 6.25 -0.14
C ILE A 89 6.11 6.73 -1.45
N VAL A 90 5.58 6.27 -2.58
CA VAL A 90 5.95 6.78 -3.91
C VAL A 90 5.18 8.07 -4.13
N GLU A 91 5.90 9.19 -4.12
CA GLU A 91 5.31 10.49 -4.42
C GLU A 91 5.34 10.78 -5.92
N ILE A 92 4.44 11.66 -6.38
CA ILE A 92 4.45 12.18 -7.74
C ILE A 92 5.00 13.60 -7.70
N LYS A 93 6.24 13.78 -8.15
CA LYS A 93 6.89 15.07 -8.25
C LYS A 93 6.56 15.72 -9.59
N GLU A 94 6.19 17.00 -9.58
CA GLU A 94 5.86 17.73 -10.81
C GLU A 94 7.04 18.55 -11.29
N ILE A 95 7.41 18.38 -12.57
CA ILE A 95 8.38 19.21 -13.30
C ILE A 95 7.64 19.99 -14.39
N LYS A 96 7.73 21.30 -14.32
CA LYS A 96 7.10 22.22 -15.29
C LYS A 96 8.11 22.66 -16.33
N LEU A 97 7.75 22.46 -17.61
CA LEU A 97 8.53 22.85 -18.76
C LEU A 97 7.75 23.86 -19.63
N ARG A 98 8.43 24.50 -20.56
CA ARG A 98 7.84 25.36 -21.62
C ARG A 98 8.38 24.93 -22.97
N PRO A 99 7.66 25.12 -24.09
CA PRO A 99 8.10 24.76 -25.42
C PRO A 99 9.42 25.42 -25.85
N GLY A 100 9.64 26.67 -25.41
CA GLY A 100 10.87 27.43 -25.67
C GLY A 100 11.82 27.47 -24.48
N ILE A 101 11.98 26.35 -23.76
CA ILE A 101 12.92 26.26 -22.64
C ILE A 101 14.38 26.41 -23.13
N ASP A 102 15.19 27.16 -22.39
CA ASP A 102 16.62 27.27 -22.58
C ASP A 102 17.33 25.97 -22.20
N ASP A 103 18.41 25.63 -22.90
CA ASP A 103 19.17 24.39 -22.69
C ASP A 103 19.73 24.28 -21.26
N HIS A 104 20.16 25.40 -20.67
CA HIS A 104 20.63 25.41 -19.29
C HIS A 104 19.53 25.06 -18.29
N ASP A 105 18.33 25.70 -18.41
CA ASP A 105 17.18 25.38 -17.54
C ASP A 105 16.68 23.94 -17.77
N TYR A 106 16.72 23.47 -19.02
CA TYR A 106 16.42 22.09 -19.35
C TYR A 106 17.34 21.11 -18.60
N GLU A 107 18.65 21.33 -18.63
CA GLU A 107 19.61 20.48 -17.90
C GLU A 107 19.37 20.48 -16.39
N VAL A 108 19.05 21.63 -15.80
CA VAL A 108 18.72 21.74 -14.37
C VAL A 108 17.47 20.91 -14.04
N LYS A 109 16.42 20.96 -14.89
CA LYS A 109 15.22 20.14 -14.75
C LYS A 109 15.51 18.65 -14.89
N MET A 110 16.37 18.27 -15.84
CA MET A 110 16.78 16.88 -16.03
C MET A 110 17.57 16.34 -14.83
N LYS A 111 18.46 17.14 -14.22
CA LYS A 111 19.15 16.77 -12.98
C LYS A 111 18.16 16.55 -11.83
N ALA A 112 17.16 17.43 -11.70
CA ALA A 112 16.11 17.27 -10.69
C ALA A 112 15.30 15.99 -10.91
N MET A 113 14.92 15.68 -12.18
CA MET A 113 14.19 14.44 -12.51
C MET A 113 14.99 13.19 -12.13
N ARG A 114 16.28 13.15 -12.46
CA ARG A 114 17.16 12.01 -12.11
C ARG A 114 17.17 11.78 -10.60
N ARG A 115 17.33 12.85 -9.81
CA ARG A 115 17.28 12.75 -8.35
C ARG A 115 15.95 12.19 -7.85
N PHE A 116 14.80 12.61 -8.40
CA PHE A 116 13.48 12.07 -8.02
C PHE A 116 13.34 10.58 -8.35
N PHE A 117 13.89 10.13 -9.50
CA PHE A 117 13.91 8.71 -9.82
C PHE A 117 14.82 7.91 -8.87
N ASP A 118 15.98 8.46 -8.47
CA ASP A 118 16.87 7.83 -7.48
C ASP A 118 16.20 7.71 -6.10
N GLU A 119 15.36 8.70 -5.74
CA GLU A 119 14.51 8.66 -4.54
C GLU A 119 13.34 7.66 -4.70
N GLY A 120 13.08 7.19 -5.91
CA GLY A 120 12.02 6.24 -6.29
C GLY A 120 10.66 6.88 -6.46
N ASP A 121 10.63 8.19 -6.69
CA ASP A 121 9.40 8.94 -6.94
C ASP A 121 9.02 8.91 -8.42
N LYS A 122 7.73 9.07 -8.70
CA LYS A 122 7.23 9.28 -10.05
C LYS A 122 7.36 10.75 -10.43
N VAL A 123 7.58 11.02 -11.72
CA VAL A 123 7.69 12.40 -12.23
C VAL A 123 6.57 12.68 -13.22
N LYS A 124 5.74 13.67 -12.90
CA LYS A 124 4.77 14.26 -13.83
C LYS A 124 5.43 15.44 -14.53
N VAL A 125 5.70 15.28 -15.81
CA VAL A 125 6.24 16.36 -16.65
C VAL A 125 5.07 17.13 -17.24
N THR A 126 4.92 18.40 -16.86
CA THR A 126 3.85 19.29 -17.32
C THR A 126 4.44 20.38 -18.21
N LEU A 127 4.08 20.39 -19.48
CA LEU A 127 4.50 21.38 -20.45
C LEU A 127 3.33 22.36 -20.69
N ARG A 128 3.49 23.62 -20.29
CA ARG A 128 2.44 24.64 -20.40
C ARG A 128 2.65 25.54 -21.59
N PHE A 129 1.64 25.57 -22.47
CA PHE A 129 1.60 26.48 -23.63
C PHE A 129 0.98 27.82 -23.27
N ARG A 130 1.52 28.91 -23.83
CA ARG A 130 1.00 30.27 -23.69
C ARG A 130 0.52 30.81 -25.03
N GLY A 131 -0.64 31.43 -25.08
CA GLY A 131 -1.16 32.17 -26.22
C GLY A 131 -0.83 31.53 -27.56
N ARG A 132 0.10 32.12 -28.32
CA ARG A 132 0.51 31.67 -29.65
C ARG A 132 1.23 30.33 -29.70
N GLU A 133 1.80 29.87 -28.59
CA GLU A 133 2.47 28.56 -28.50
C GLU A 133 1.52 27.38 -28.70
N MET A 134 0.20 27.59 -28.47
CA MET A 134 -0.82 26.57 -28.73
C MET A 134 -0.90 26.15 -30.20
N ALA A 135 -0.46 26.98 -31.13
CA ALA A 135 -0.39 26.65 -32.56
C ALA A 135 0.80 25.70 -32.87
N HIS A 136 1.74 25.56 -31.94
CA HIS A 136 2.98 24.81 -32.12
C HIS A 136 3.12 23.67 -31.11
N GLN A 137 2.08 22.85 -30.99
CA GLN A 137 2.05 21.69 -30.06
C GLN A 137 3.12 20.64 -30.41
N ASP A 138 3.53 20.58 -31.67
CA ASP A 138 4.61 19.72 -32.15
C ASP A 138 5.95 19.98 -31.46
N LEU A 139 6.25 21.24 -31.13
CA LEU A 139 7.46 21.58 -30.37
C LEU A 139 7.42 21.00 -28.94
N GLY A 140 6.24 21.07 -28.33
CA GLY A 140 6.03 20.46 -27.01
C GLY A 140 6.19 18.96 -27.04
N TYR A 141 5.60 18.30 -28.05
CA TYR A 141 5.71 16.85 -28.21
C TYR A 141 7.17 16.43 -28.41
N ARG A 142 7.93 17.11 -29.26
CA ARG A 142 9.37 16.83 -29.47
C ARG A 142 10.19 17.00 -28.18
N LEU A 143 9.87 18.02 -27.37
CA LEU A 143 10.55 18.23 -26.09
C LEU A 143 10.27 17.08 -25.11
N LEU A 144 9.02 16.62 -24.98
CA LEU A 144 8.69 15.48 -24.14
C LEU A 144 9.28 14.16 -24.66
N GLU A 145 9.40 13.99 -25.98
CA GLU A 145 10.13 12.87 -26.56
C GLU A 145 11.63 12.92 -26.24
N ARG A 146 12.25 14.10 -26.26
CA ARG A 146 13.64 14.29 -25.82
C ARG A 146 13.80 13.85 -24.36
N VAL A 147 12.91 14.31 -23.45
CA VAL A 147 12.90 13.90 -22.05
C VAL A 147 12.78 12.38 -21.92
N ARG A 148 11.83 11.76 -22.64
CA ARG A 148 11.63 10.31 -22.65
C ARG A 148 12.91 9.56 -23.05
N ASN A 149 13.53 9.98 -24.16
CA ASN A 149 14.71 9.32 -24.68
C ASN A 149 15.92 9.44 -23.76
N GLU A 150 16.09 10.60 -23.10
CA GLU A 150 17.18 10.82 -22.15
C GLU A 150 16.96 10.09 -20.79
N THR A 151 15.71 9.75 -20.47
CA THR A 151 15.38 9.04 -19.23
C THR A 151 15.13 7.55 -19.42
N VAL A 152 15.14 7.03 -20.64
CA VAL A 152 14.78 5.63 -20.97
C VAL A 152 15.59 4.59 -20.19
N ALA A 153 16.81 4.90 -19.81
CA ALA A 153 17.68 4.00 -19.04
C ALA A 153 17.20 3.83 -17.56
N ILE A 154 16.64 4.89 -16.97
CA ILE A 154 16.33 5.00 -15.55
C ILE A 154 14.83 5.04 -15.24
N ALA A 155 14.00 5.34 -16.23
CA ALA A 155 12.56 5.47 -16.09
C ALA A 155 11.80 4.82 -17.25
N LYS A 156 10.52 4.50 -16.99
CA LYS A 156 9.56 4.03 -18.00
C LYS A 156 8.41 5.02 -18.11
N VAL A 157 7.84 5.13 -19.30
CA VAL A 157 6.62 5.93 -19.52
C VAL A 157 5.43 5.18 -18.94
N GLU A 158 4.76 5.77 -17.96
CA GLU A 158 3.52 5.28 -17.38
C GLU A 158 2.31 5.87 -18.12
N ALA A 159 2.36 7.18 -18.43
CA ALA A 159 1.38 7.84 -19.29
C ALA A 159 2.10 8.60 -20.41
N HIS A 160 1.74 8.31 -21.65
CA HIS A 160 2.28 8.98 -22.83
C HIS A 160 1.86 10.46 -22.89
N PRO A 161 2.63 11.30 -23.61
CA PRO A 161 2.26 12.71 -23.80
C PRO A 161 0.82 12.87 -24.26
N SER A 162 0.03 13.58 -23.50
CA SER A 162 -1.38 13.90 -23.82
C SER A 162 -1.71 15.35 -23.52
N MET A 163 -2.60 15.94 -24.32
CA MET A 163 -3.04 17.30 -24.11
C MET A 163 -4.18 17.35 -23.08
N GLU A 164 -4.01 18.18 -22.05
CA GLU A 164 -5.02 18.50 -21.05
C GLU A 164 -5.24 20.04 -21.03
N GLY A 165 -6.20 20.51 -21.79
CA GLY A 165 -6.48 21.93 -21.96
C GLY A 165 -5.30 22.66 -22.64
N ARG A 166 -4.60 23.52 -21.89
CA ARG A 166 -3.41 24.27 -22.38
C ARG A 166 -2.08 23.68 -21.89
N GLN A 167 -2.09 22.42 -21.53
CA GLN A 167 -0.89 21.71 -21.01
C GLN A 167 -0.75 20.37 -21.72
N MET A 168 0.48 19.97 -21.93
CA MET A 168 0.80 18.60 -22.35
C MET A 168 1.47 17.91 -21.17
N ILE A 169 0.96 16.72 -20.82
CA ILE A 169 1.38 15.99 -19.64
C ILE A 169 1.94 14.63 -20.05
N MET A 170 3.02 14.24 -19.40
CA MET A 170 3.61 12.91 -19.48
C MET A 170 3.97 12.45 -18.06
N VAL A 171 3.71 11.18 -17.74
CA VAL A 171 4.08 10.60 -16.45
C VAL A 171 5.14 9.54 -16.65
N LEU A 172 6.21 9.67 -15.90
CA LEU A 172 7.35 8.76 -15.87
C LEU A 172 7.45 8.12 -14.48
N SER A 173 7.71 6.82 -14.43
CA SER A 173 7.99 6.10 -13.20
C SER A 173 9.41 5.53 -13.22
N PRO A 174 10.12 5.47 -12.08
CA PRO A 174 11.42 4.82 -12.03
C PRO A 174 11.31 3.34 -12.40
N LYS A 175 12.38 2.78 -12.93
CA LYS A 175 12.47 1.34 -13.25
C LYS A 175 12.78 0.52 -12.00
#